data_0c73629c003049e0426ece8322691626
#
_entry.id   0c73629c003049e0426ece8322691626
#
_cell.length_a   1.000
_cell.length_b   1.000
_cell.length_c   1.000
_cell.angle_alpha   90.00
_cell.angle_beta   90.00
_cell.angle_gamma   90.00
#
_symmetry.space_group_name_H-M   'P 1'
#
loop_
_entity.id
_entity.type
_entity.pdbx_description
1 polymer ?
#
loop_
_entity_poly.entity_id
_entity_poly.type
_entity_poly.pdbx_seq_one_letter_code
_entity_poly.pdbx_strand_id
1 'polypeptide(L)' 'DILEKINKLEKIVNSSERKSKKWENAKEIVKWIADKGVDVGIALLPLLLQIK' A
#
# COMPACT_ATOMS: atom_id res chain seq x y z
N ASP A 1 9.86 -3.49 7.82
CA ASP A 1 10.20 -2.12 8.04
C ASP A 1 9.22 -1.19 7.31
N ILE A 2 8.79 -0.14 7.99
CA ILE A 2 7.78 0.80 7.47
C ILE A 2 8.25 1.49 6.19
N LEU A 3 9.48 1.97 6.20
CA LEU A 3 10.03 2.69 5.05
C LEU A 3 10.07 1.82 3.80
N GLU A 4 10.44 0.57 3.96
CA GLU A 4 10.46 -0.39 2.87
C GLU A 4 9.06 -0.60 2.30
N LYS A 5 8.06 -0.70 3.17
CA LYS A 5 6.67 -0.89 2.74
C LYS A 5 6.12 0.35 2.05
N ILE A 6 6.49 1.54 2.53
CA ILE A 6 6.11 2.79 1.88
C ILE A 6 6.69 2.84 0.48
N ASN A 7 7.96 2.51 0.32
CA ASN A 7 8.61 2.50 -0.99
C ASN A 7 7.95 1.53 -1.95
N LYS A 8 7.60 0.35 -1.46
CA LYS A 8 6.90 -0.66 -2.25
C LYS A 8 5.54 -0.14 -2.71
N LEU A 9 4.79 0.45 -1.79
CA LEU A 9 3.46 0.97 -2.09
C LEU A 9 3.52 2.10 -3.11
N GLU A 10 4.51 2.98 -2.98
CA GLU A 10 4.69 4.07 -3.95
C GLU A 10 4.93 3.52 -5.35
N LYS A 11 5.72 2.47 -5.47
CA LYS A 11 5.97 1.83 -6.78
C LYS A 11 4.69 1.25 -7.35
N ILE A 12 3.87 0.64 -6.51
CA ILE A 12 2.59 0.08 -6.94
C ILE A 12 1.66 1.19 -7.44
N VAL A 13 1.54 2.24 -6.66
CA VAL A 13 0.65 3.37 -7.00
C VAL A 13 1.07 4.04 -8.30
N ASN A 14 2.38 4.19 -8.51
CA ASN A 14 2.91 4.87 -9.68
C ASN A 14 3.09 3.97 -10.91
N SER A 15 2.77 2.69 -10.79
CA SER A 15 2.87 1.78 -11.92
C SER A 15 1.79 2.09 -12.95
N SER A 16 2.00 1.66 -14.19
CA SER A 16 1.01 1.85 -15.25
C SER A 16 -0.01 0.73 -15.32
N GLU A 17 -0.02 -0.13 -14.34
CA GLU A 17 -0.94 -1.26 -14.29
C GLU A 17 -2.37 -0.84 -13.97
N ARG A 18 -3.30 -1.72 -14.27
CA ARG A 18 -4.71 -1.49 -13.98
C ARG A 18 -4.95 -1.40 -12.47
N LYS A 19 -6.03 -0.70 -12.12
CA LYS A 19 -6.46 -0.57 -10.74
C LYS A 19 -6.56 -1.90 -10.00
N SER A 20 -7.19 -2.89 -10.63
CA SER A 20 -7.35 -4.21 -10.02
C SER A 20 -6.01 -4.88 -9.75
N LYS A 21 -5.05 -4.69 -10.66
CA LYS A 21 -3.72 -5.24 -10.49
C LYS A 21 -2.96 -4.52 -9.37
N LYS A 22 -3.13 -3.21 -9.28
CA LYS A 22 -2.52 -2.44 -8.21
C LYS A 22 -3.03 -2.91 -6.85
N TRP A 23 -4.34 -3.12 -6.71
CA TRP A 23 -4.92 -3.62 -5.46
C TRP A 23 -4.42 -5.03 -5.13
N GLU A 24 -4.30 -5.87 -6.14
CA GLU A 24 -3.77 -7.21 -5.95
C GLU A 24 -2.34 -7.16 -5.41
N ASN A 25 -1.52 -6.27 -5.96
CA ASN A 25 -0.14 -6.12 -5.50
C ASN A 25 -0.05 -5.47 -4.12
N ALA A 26 -1.00 -4.60 -3.80
CA ALA A 26 -1.04 -3.93 -2.50
C ALA A 26 -1.58 -4.81 -1.38
N LYS A 27 -2.23 -5.91 -1.73
CA LYS A 27 -2.87 -6.81 -0.77
C LYS A 27 -1.91 -7.28 0.32
N GLU A 28 -0.69 -7.59 -0.05
CA GLU A 28 0.35 -8.02 0.87
C GLU A 28 0.65 -6.93 1.90
N ILE A 29 0.70 -5.69 1.43
CA ILE A 29 0.98 -4.54 2.30
C ILE A 29 -0.20 -4.31 3.24
N VAL A 30 -1.42 -4.48 2.76
CA VAL A 30 -2.61 -4.35 3.59
C VAL A 30 -2.61 -5.38 4.72
N LYS A 31 -2.20 -6.60 4.43
CA LYS A 31 -2.08 -7.65 5.43
C LYS A 31 -1.02 -7.29 6.47
N TRP A 32 0.09 -6.74 6.02
CA TRP A 32 1.16 -6.32 6.90
C TRP A 32 0.68 -5.18 7.82
N ILE A 33 -0.10 -4.25 7.28
CA ILE A 33 -0.69 -3.16 8.06
C ILE A 33 -1.59 -3.70 9.17
N ALA A 34 -2.44 -4.66 8.83
CA ALA A 34 -3.34 -5.28 9.80
C ALA A 34 -2.58 -5.94 10.95
N ASP A 35 -1.38 -6.45 10.65
CA ASP A 35 -0.53 -7.07 11.64
C ASP A 35 0.21 -6.04 12.51
N LYS A 36 0.54 -4.89 11.95
CA LYS A 36 1.30 -3.85 12.66
C LYS A 36 0.44 -2.90 13.47
N GLY A 37 -0.78 -2.66 13.04
CA GLY A 37 -1.72 -1.86 13.79
C GLY A 37 -2.21 -0.61 13.10
N VAL A 38 -3.11 0.10 13.79
CA VAL A 38 -3.84 1.25 13.26
C VAL A 38 -2.92 2.42 12.88
N ASP A 39 -1.92 2.69 13.69
CA ASP A 39 -1.02 3.83 13.46
C ASP A 39 -0.32 3.73 12.11
N VAL A 40 0.14 2.54 11.77
CA VAL A 40 0.80 2.29 10.49
C VAL A 40 -0.20 2.40 9.36
N GLY A 41 -1.42 1.90 9.56
CA GLY A 41 -2.49 1.99 8.58
C GLY A 41 -2.80 3.43 8.23
N ILE A 42 -2.92 4.29 9.25
CA ILE A 42 -3.20 5.70 9.05
C ILE A 42 -2.07 6.37 8.27
N ALA A 43 -0.84 6.02 8.57
CA ALA A 43 0.32 6.61 7.89
C ALA A 43 0.36 6.26 6.39
N LEU A 44 -0.13 5.07 6.02
CA LEU A 44 -0.11 4.61 4.64
C LEU A 44 -1.42 4.89 3.89
N LEU A 45 -2.45 5.32 4.59
CA LEU A 45 -3.75 5.56 4.00
C LEU A 45 -3.73 6.50 2.79
N PRO A 46 -3.00 7.64 2.83
CA PRO A 46 -2.95 8.54 1.68
C PRO A 46 -2.47 7.85 0.40
N LEU A 47 -1.50 6.95 0.52
CA LEU A 47 -0.99 6.21 -0.63
C LEU A 47 -2.02 5.21 -1.14
N LEU A 48 -2.70 4.53 -0.24
CA LEU A 48 -3.73 3.57 -0.62
C LEU A 48 -4.89 4.26 -1.35
N LEU A 49 -5.23 5.47 -0.93
CA LEU A 49 -6.30 6.24 -1.55
C LEU A 49 -5.97 6.70 -2.96
N GLN A 50 -4.70 6.69 -3.33
CA GLN A 50 -4.28 7.04 -4.69
C GLN A 50 -4.55 5.91 -5.68
N ILE A 51 -4.85 4.73 -5.19
CA ILE A 51 -5.25 3.60 -6.03
C ILE A 51 -6.74 3.75 -6.30
N LYS A 52 -7.10 4.15 -7.50
CA LYS A 52 -8.51 4.39 -7.85
C LYS A 52 -9.00 3.45 -8.93
#